data_cc40456e27afc237e9c7611546f09b76
#
_entry.id   cc40456e27afc237e9c7611546f09b76
#
_cell.length_a   1.000
_cell.length_b   1.000
_cell.length_c   1.000
_cell.angle_alpha   90.00
_cell.angle_beta   90.00
_cell.angle_gamma   90.00
#
_symmetry.space_group_name_H-M   'P 1'
#
loop_
_entity.id
_entity.type
_entity.pdbx_description
1 polymer ?
#
loop_
_entity_poly.entity_id
_entity_poly.type
_entity_poly.pdbx_seq_one_letter_code
_entity_poly.pdbx_strand_id
1 'polypeptide(L)'
;LRALRDRLRAQSGWQRASVLVSAGVASVLAFAPFFVWPILFLTLPVLYWLITPQAPEIVSRAILRRAFVDGWWFGFGYFFAGLFWIGEAFLVEADIFGWLLPFAVTLLPAGLALFFGSSAAIARAFWRPGLAGLLITAVVFAGAEWLRGHLLTGFPWNVLGYALTGSDSLMQSAGLVGIYGLTLWAFVIFAAPLVLAADADTNASSLAALIPALAAATVPLALAAAYGAAVLASASRVSSDAPRVRIVQPSVPQREKWLPAKQGEIFRLHLDLTRRNVAGQEDDFKGIALIVWPEAAMPFRPLEHPEALQAIANLLPDKGPVLLSGGLRVEKGGTPEAPTLKAYNSLLALDNAGRAAAIYDKIHLVPFGEYLPFQPVLEAIGLQQLTKLRGGFAAGPSPRPLLKLPGLPPIVGLICYEAIFPSAVVQGTERPGLIVNITNDGWFGNTTGPRQHLHQARVRAVEEGLPLVRAANNGISAMIDAHGRIIASLDLNVQGIIDPPIPPVAVPPPYARWGDALFLLNASLFLIGAGLLGWRRPRPEAKASLG
;
A
#
# COMPACT_ATOMS: atom_id res chain seq x y z
N LEU A 1 -35.32 2.46 4.53
CA LEU A 1 -33.99 2.31 5.18
C LEU A 1 -34.12 1.74 6.59
N ARG A 2 -35.02 2.30 7.46
CA ARG A 2 -35.21 1.81 8.83
C ARG A 2 -35.62 0.33 8.86
N ALA A 3 -36.57 -0.07 8.06
CA ALA A 3 -37.00 -1.47 8.00
C ALA A 3 -35.86 -2.42 7.58
N LEU A 4 -34.97 -1.98 6.67
CA LEU A 4 -33.80 -2.75 6.29
C LEU A 4 -32.81 -2.85 7.46
N ARG A 5 -32.47 -1.72 8.10
CA ARG A 5 -31.63 -1.70 9.29
C ARG A 5 -32.14 -2.64 10.38
N ASP A 6 -33.43 -2.56 10.68
CA ASP A 6 -34.04 -3.35 11.75
C ASP A 6 -34.07 -4.84 11.42
N ARG A 7 -34.30 -5.20 10.15
CA ARG A 7 -34.14 -6.59 9.67
C ARG A 7 -32.71 -7.10 9.82
N LEU A 8 -31.72 -6.29 9.46
CA LEU A 8 -30.29 -6.65 9.61
C LEU A 8 -29.95 -6.87 11.08
N ARG A 9 -30.39 -5.99 11.97
CA ARG A 9 -30.14 -6.09 13.41
C ARG A 9 -30.84 -7.30 14.07
N ALA A 10 -31.98 -7.69 13.56
CA ALA A 10 -32.73 -8.89 14.02
C ALA A 10 -31.98 -10.20 13.68
N GLN A 11 -31.02 -10.17 12.78
CA GLN A 11 -30.22 -11.32 12.43
C GLN A 11 -29.31 -11.76 13.61
N SER A 12 -29.14 -13.07 13.75
CA SER A 12 -28.31 -13.66 14.79
C SER A 12 -27.50 -14.85 14.28
N GLY A 13 -26.56 -15.31 15.07
CA GLY A 13 -25.74 -16.48 14.75
C GLY A 13 -25.08 -16.37 13.37
N TRP A 14 -25.11 -17.45 12.61
CA TRP A 14 -24.44 -17.55 11.32
C TRP A 14 -24.99 -16.60 10.25
N GLN A 15 -26.29 -16.27 10.28
CA GLN A 15 -26.91 -15.34 9.32
C GLN A 15 -26.27 -13.94 9.44
N ARG A 16 -26.09 -13.47 10.67
CA ARG A 16 -25.43 -12.20 10.95
C ARG A 16 -23.96 -12.22 10.53
N ALA A 17 -23.25 -13.31 10.82
CA ALA A 17 -21.86 -13.49 10.39
C ALA A 17 -21.75 -13.48 8.86
N SER A 18 -22.63 -14.20 8.16
CA SER A 18 -22.65 -14.23 6.68
C SER A 18 -22.88 -12.87 6.06
N VAL A 19 -23.81 -12.05 6.61
CA VAL A 19 -24.04 -10.68 6.14
C VAL A 19 -22.77 -9.84 6.30
N LEU A 20 -22.09 -9.93 7.45
CA LEU A 20 -20.87 -9.15 7.73
C LEU A 20 -19.70 -9.59 6.84
N VAL A 21 -19.48 -10.90 6.70
CA VAL A 21 -18.46 -11.44 5.79
C VAL A 21 -18.72 -10.99 4.36
N SER A 22 -19.97 -11.13 3.87
CA SER A 22 -20.33 -10.72 2.51
C SER A 22 -20.14 -9.21 2.29
N ALA A 23 -20.47 -8.38 3.28
CA ALA A 23 -20.24 -6.94 3.22
C ALA A 23 -18.74 -6.63 3.20
N GLY A 24 -17.93 -7.33 4.00
CA GLY A 24 -16.48 -7.21 3.98
C GLY A 24 -15.90 -7.60 2.63
N VAL A 25 -16.26 -8.75 2.08
CA VAL A 25 -15.86 -9.22 0.74
C VAL A 25 -16.22 -8.21 -0.34
N ALA A 26 -17.49 -7.73 -0.34
CA ALA A 26 -17.96 -6.77 -1.34
C ALA A 26 -17.21 -5.42 -1.25
N SER A 27 -16.78 -5.00 -0.06
CA SER A 27 -15.99 -3.76 0.12
C SER A 27 -14.69 -3.76 -0.66
N VAL A 28 -14.10 -4.93 -0.94
CA VAL A 28 -12.83 -5.05 -1.68
C VAL A 28 -12.97 -4.57 -3.13
N LEU A 29 -14.15 -4.63 -3.71
CA LEU A 29 -14.41 -4.09 -5.05
C LEU A 29 -14.15 -2.58 -5.15
N ALA A 30 -14.08 -1.86 -4.02
CA ALA A 30 -13.77 -0.44 -4.01
C ALA A 30 -12.29 -0.12 -4.33
N PHE A 31 -11.40 -1.12 -4.31
CA PHE A 31 -9.96 -0.95 -4.51
C PHE A 31 -9.50 -1.38 -5.91
N ALA A 32 -8.22 -1.11 -6.19
CA ALA A 32 -7.56 -1.57 -7.40
C ALA A 32 -7.71 -3.10 -7.58
N PRO A 33 -7.92 -3.56 -8.80
CA PRO A 33 -8.07 -2.79 -10.05
C PRO A 33 -9.50 -2.33 -10.35
N PHE A 34 -10.48 -2.65 -9.51
CA PHE A 34 -11.90 -2.52 -9.82
C PHE A 34 -12.44 -1.09 -9.62
N PHE A 35 -12.07 -0.43 -8.52
CA PHE A 35 -12.51 0.92 -8.13
C PHE A 35 -14.03 1.12 -8.14
N VAL A 36 -14.81 0.07 -7.85
CA VAL A 36 -16.27 0.13 -7.66
C VAL A 36 -16.57 0.68 -6.27
N TRP A 37 -16.01 1.86 -5.96
CA TRP A 37 -16.17 2.51 -4.65
C TRP A 37 -17.62 2.79 -4.24
N PRO A 38 -18.64 2.93 -5.14
CA PRO A 38 -20.03 3.10 -4.71
C PRO A 38 -20.56 1.94 -3.84
N ILE A 39 -19.96 0.74 -3.92
CA ILE A 39 -20.34 -0.39 -3.06
C ILE A 39 -20.20 -0.08 -1.57
N LEU A 40 -19.28 0.81 -1.20
CA LEU A 40 -19.05 1.22 0.17
C LEU A 40 -20.23 1.98 0.79
N PHE A 41 -21.07 2.63 -0.04
CA PHE A 41 -22.33 3.22 0.45
C PHE A 41 -23.32 2.18 0.99
N LEU A 42 -23.13 0.92 0.67
CA LEU A 42 -23.94 -0.19 1.19
C LEU A 42 -23.21 -0.91 2.33
N THR A 43 -21.94 -1.24 2.14
CA THR A 43 -21.22 -2.14 3.05
C THR A 43 -20.83 -1.48 4.36
N LEU A 44 -20.37 -0.22 4.35
CA LEU A 44 -20.01 0.49 5.58
C LEU A 44 -21.24 0.83 6.46
N PRO A 45 -22.38 1.27 5.93
CA PRO A 45 -23.60 1.38 6.74
C PRO A 45 -24.04 0.06 7.37
N VAL A 46 -23.92 -1.07 6.66
CA VAL A 46 -24.22 -2.39 7.24
C VAL A 46 -23.33 -2.67 8.45
N LEU A 47 -22.03 -2.48 8.32
CA LEU A 47 -21.09 -2.58 9.46
C LEU A 47 -21.53 -1.66 10.60
N TYR A 48 -21.70 -0.36 10.31
CA TYR A 48 -22.07 0.64 11.31
C TYR A 48 -23.37 0.28 12.06
N TRP A 49 -24.42 -0.08 11.34
CA TRP A 49 -25.71 -0.45 11.95
C TRP A 49 -25.62 -1.68 12.84
N LEU A 50 -24.75 -2.64 12.49
CA LEU A 50 -24.65 -3.88 13.26
C LEU A 50 -23.80 -3.71 14.52
N ILE A 51 -22.79 -2.83 14.51
CA ILE A 51 -21.95 -2.60 15.69
C ILE A 51 -22.48 -1.51 16.63
N THR A 52 -23.46 -0.69 16.20
CA THR A 52 -23.98 0.45 16.98
C THR A 52 -25.41 0.20 17.51
N PRO A 53 -25.79 0.80 18.67
CA PRO A 53 -27.14 0.68 19.21
C PRO A 53 -28.15 1.57 18.49
N GLN A 54 -29.44 1.36 18.77
CA GLN A 54 -30.51 2.27 18.35
C GLN A 54 -30.70 3.44 19.32
N ALA A 55 -30.48 3.19 20.58
CA ALA A 55 -30.63 4.15 21.67
C ALA A 55 -29.48 3.99 22.67
N PRO A 56 -29.19 5.01 23.48
CA PRO A 56 -28.24 4.89 24.58
C PRO A 56 -28.57 3.71 25.47
N GLU A 57 -27.56 2.89 25.77
CA GLU A 57 -27.69 1.73 26.65
C GLU A 57 -26.48 1.63 27.56
N ILE A 58 -26.61 0.90 28.66
CA ILE A 58 -25.50 0.59 29.56
C ILE A 58 -24.61 -0.43 28.87
N VAL A 59 -23.36 -0.03 28.62
CA VAL A 59 -22.38 -0.86 27.93
C VAL A 59 -21.90 -1.98 28.86
N SER A 60 -22.19 -3.24 28.50
CA SER A 60 -21.71 -4.43 29.20
C SER A 60 -20.59 -5.13 28.42
N ARG A 61 -19.84 -6.02 29.11
CA ARG A 61 -18.82 -6.86 28.45
C ARG A 61 -19.41 -7.72 27.32
N ALA A 62 -20.64 -8.21 27.50
CA ALA A 62 -21.31 -9.02 26.47
C ALA A 62 -21.60 -8.20 25.21
N ILE A 63 -22.00 -6.93 25.36
CA ILE A 63 -22.23 -6.00 24.25
C ILE A 63 -20.94 -5.71 23.49
N LEU A 64 -19.85 -5.41 24.22
CA LEU A 64 -18.55 -5.17 23.60
C LEU A 64 -18.01 -6.40 22.88
N ARG A 65 -18.15 -7.59 23.48
CA ARG A 65 -17.77 -8.86 22.84
C ARG A 65 -18.56 -9.09 21.55
N ARG A 66 -19.87 -8.80 21.55
CA ARG A 66 -20.69 -8.91 20.34
C ARG A 66 -20.23 -7.96 19.25
N ALA A 67 -20.01 -6.69 19.59
CA ALA A 67 -19.48 -5.70 18.63
C ALA A 67 -18.11 -6.11 18.08
N PHE A 68 -17.22 -6.64 18.93
CA PHE A 68 -15.94 -7.19 18.50
C PHE A 68 -16.11 -8.31 17.48
N VAL A 69 -16.98 -9.29 17.76
CA VAL A 69 -17.24 -10.43 16.87
C VAL A 69 -17.83 -9.96 15.55
N ASP A 70 -18.74 -9.00 15.57
CA ASP A 70 -19.34 -8.41 14.37
C ASP A 70 -18.30 -7.70 13.50
N GLY A 71 -17.45 -6.85 14.12
CA GLY A 71 -16.35 -6.19 13.43
C GLY A 71 -15.32 -7.19 12.89
N TRP A 72 -15.02 -8.24 13.64
CA TRP A 72 -14.11 -9.29 13.23
C TRP A 72 -14.62 -10.06 11.99
N TRP A 73 -15.90 -10.43 11.92
CA TRP A 73 -16.47 -11.09 10.75
C TRP A 73 -16.42 -10.21 9.50
N PHE A 74 -16.73 -8.92 9.65
CA PHE A 74 -16.59 -7.99 8.53
C PHE A 74 -15.12 -7.87 8.09
N GLY A 75 -14.20 -7.67 9.03
CA GLY A 75 -12.77 -7.58 8.78
C GLY A 75 -12.21 -8.87 8.16
N PHE A 76 -12.67 -10.05 8.63
CA PHE A 76 -12.26 -11.32 8.04
C PHE A 76 -12.66 -11.40 6.56
N GLY A 77 -13.91 -11.10 6.21
CA GLY A 77 -14.35 -11.07 4.81
C GLY A 77 -13.55 -10.08 3.97
N TYR A 78 -13.28 -8.90 4.52
CA TYR A 78 -12.52 -7.83 3.87
C TYR A 78 -11.07 -8.26 3.56
N PHE A 79 -10.36 -8.79 4.54
CA PHE A 79 -8.96 -9.19 4.35
C PHE A 79 -8.85 -10.52 3.59
N PHE A 80 -9.76 -11.46 3.78
CA PHE A 80 -9.78 -12.71 3.04
C PHE A 80 -9.90 -12.47 1.53
N ALA A 81 -10.88 -11.67 1.10
CA ALA A 81 -11.04 -11.32 -0.31
C ALA A 81 -9.95 -10.36 -0.84
N GLY A 82 -9.44 -9.46 0.02
CA GLY A 82 -8.43 -8.47 -0.36
C GLY A 82 -7.02 -9.01 -0.47
N LEU A 83 -6.73 -10.15 0.15
CA LEU A 83 -5.37 -10.69 0.30
C LEU A 83 -5.23 -12.13 -0.21
N PHE A 84 -6.23 -12.68 -0.90
CA PHE A 84 -6.19 -14.06 -1.41
C PHE A 84 -4.96 -14.32 -2.30
N TRP A 85 -4.45 -13.27 -2.97
CA TRP A 85 -3.27 -13.33 -3.83
C TRP A 85 -1.99 -13.75 -3.09
N ILE A 86 -1.93 -13.61 -1.76
CA ILE A 86 -0.80 -14.09 -0.96
C ILE A 86 -0.60 -15.59 -1.11
N GLY A 87 -1.68 -16.32 -1.41
CA GLY A 87 -1.62 -17.76 -1.70
C GLY A 87 -0.70 -18.13 -2.86
N GLU A 88 -0.56 -17.26 -3.87
CA GLU A 88 0.30 -17.50 -5.03
C GLU A 88 1.76 -17.69 -4.65
N ALA A 89 2.25 -17.02 -3.60
CA ALA A 89 3.62 -17.17 -3.14
C ALA A 89 3.93 -18.62 -2.69
N PHE A 90 2.95 -19.34 -2.17
CA PHE A 90 3.09 -20.72 -1.73
C PHE A 90 3.00 -21.74 -2.89
N LEU A 91 2.51 -21.30 -4.05
CA LEU A 91 2.43 -22.10 -5.27
C LEU A 91 3.71 -22.04 -6.11
N VAL A 92 4.62 -21.11 -5.83
CA VAL A 92 5.93 -21.01 -6.52
C VAL A 92 6.72 -22.29 -6.32
N GLU A 93 6.74 -22.83 -5.09
CA GLU A 93 7.33 -24.12 -4.73
C GLU A 93 6.28 -24.95 -3.95
N ALA A 94 5.23 -25.35 -4.66
CA ALA A 94 4.06 -26.00 -4.09
C ALA A 94 4.39 -27.31 -3.35
N ASP A 95 5.40 -28.05 -3.82
CA ASP A 95 5.84 -29.30 -3.19
C ASP A 95 6.38 -29.10 -1.76
N ILE A 96 6.90 -27.89 -1.45
CA ILE A 96 7.46 -27.57 -0.15
C ILE A 96 6.48 -26.76 0.69
N PHE A 97 5.88 -25.72 0.12
CA PHE A 97 5.10 -24.73 0.84
C PHE A 97 3.59 -24.80 0.58
N GLY A 98 3.13 -25.60 -0.40
CA GLY A 98 1.72 -25.65 -0.79
C GLY A 98 0.76 -26.01 0.35
N TRP A 99 1.19 -26.83 1.31
CA TRP A 99 0.41 -27.18 2.48
C TRP A 99 0.14 -26.00 3.43
N LEU A 100 0.97 -24.96 3.39
CA LEU A 100 0.79 -23.72 4.18
C LEU A 100 -0.24 -22.77 3.58
N LEU A 101 -0.57 -22.92 2.28
CA LEU A 101 -1.48 -22.01 1.58
C LEU A 101 -2.82 -21.80 2.30
N PRO A 102 -3.58 -22.86 2.69
CA PRO A 102 -4.87 -22.63 3.37
C PRO A 102 -4.72 -21.88 4.69
N PHE A 103 -3.61 -22.09 5.41
CA PHE A 103 -3.33 -21.37 6.64
C PHE A 103 -2.98 -19.90 6.37
N ALA A 104 -2.15 -19.62 5.37
CA ALA A 104 -1.75 -18.26 5.01
C ALA A 104 -2.96 -17.42 4.57
N VAL A 105 -3.83 -17.95 3.70
CA VAL A 105 -4.99 -17.22 3.20
C VAL A 105 -6.15 -17.13 4.20
N THR A 106 -6.08 -17.84 5.34
CA THR A 106 -7.13 -17.75 6.37
C THR A 106 -6.64 -17.13 7.66
N LEU A 107 -5.47 -17.55 8.20
CA LEU A 107 -4.97 -17.06 9.50
C LEU A 107 -4.49 -15.61 9.44
N LEU A 108 -3.84 -15.19 8.35
CA LEU A 108 -3.44 -13.80 8.20
C LEU A 108 -4.66 -12.86 8.14
N PRO A 109 -5.68 -13.09 7.29
CA PRO A 109 -6.94 -12.35 7.36
C PRO A 109 -7.61 -12.38 8.73
N ALA A 110 -7.65 -13.53 9.40
CA ALA A 110 -8.23 -13.65 10.73
C ALA A 110 -7.49 -12.82 11.77
N GLY A 111 -6.15 -12.80 11.71
CA GLY A 111 -5.30 -11.96 12.56
C GLY A 111 -5.51 -10.47 12.29
N LEU A 112 -5.53 -10.05 11.03
CA LEU A 112 -5.78 -8.66 10.65
C LEU A 112 -7.20 -8.21 11.01
N ALA A 113 -8.18 -9.11 10.99
CA ALA A 113 -9.55 -8.83 11.41
C ALA A 113 -9.67 -8.45 12.89
N LEU A 114 -8.68 -8.78 13.74
CA LEU A 114 -8.64 -8.35 15.14
C LEU A 114 -8.63 -6.82 15.26
N PHE A 115 -8.00 -6.10 14.33
CA PHE A 115 -8.03 -4.63 14.30
C PHE A 115 -9.47 -4.12 14.09
N PHE A 116 -10.22 -4.71 13.17
CA PHE A 116 -11.62 -4.34 12.92
C PHE A 116 -12.54 -4.74 14.08
N GLY A 117 -12.33 -5.91 14.68
CA GLY A 117 -13.04 -6.34 15.88
C GLY A 117 -12.82 -5.38 17.05
N SER A 118 -11.55 -5.01 17.31
CA SER A 118 -11.20 -4.05 18.35
C SER A 118 -11.80 -2.68 18.08
N SER A 119 -11.76 -2.21 16.83
CA SER A 119 -12.37 -0.95 16.41
C SER A 119 -13.89 -0.94 16.66
N ALA A 120 -14.58 -2.03 16.33
CA ALA A 120 -16.00 -2.15 16.55
C ALA A 120 -16.37 -2.11 18.05
N ALA A 121 -15.60 -2.79 18.90
CA ALA A 121 -15.81 -2.75 20.34
C ALA A 121 -15.55 -1.35 20.93
N ILE A 122 -14.48 -0.68 20.50
CA ILE A 122 -14.14 0.68 20.94
C ILE A 122 -15.20 1.68 20.45
N ALA A 123 -15.57 1.63 19.16
CA ALA A 123 -16.62 2.48 18.60
C ALA A 123 -17.96 2.29 19.33
N ARG A 124 -18.27 1.04 19.73
CA ARG A 124 -19.44 0.71 20.55
C ARG A 124 -19.37 1.31 21.96
N ALA A 125 -18.20 1.26 22.59
CA ALA A 125 -18.01 1.79 23.96
C ALA A 125 -18.19 3.32 24.01
N PHE A 126 -17.73 4.02 22.98
CA PHE A 126 -17.79 5.49 22.90
C PHE A 126 -18.89 6.01 21.98
N TRP A 127 -19.83 5.14 21.59
CA TRP A 127 -20.88 5.52 20.66
C TRP A 127 -21.70 6.73 21.13
N ARG A 128 -22.09 7.55 20.17
CA ARG A 128 -23.01 8.68 20.31
C ARG A 128 -24.02 8.66 19.17
N PRO A 129 -25.24 9.17 19.36
CA PRO A 129 -26.21 9.21 18.29
C PRO A 129 -25.86 10.20 17.18
N GLY A 130 -26.27 9.89 15.94
CA GLY A 130 -26.13 10.74 14.76
C GLY A 130 -24.69 10.93 14.30
N LEU A 131 -24.38 12.11 13.76
CA LEU A 131 -23.05 12.41 13.17
C LEU A 131 -21.91 12.27 14.18
N ALA A 132 -22.14 12.61 15.46
CA ALA A 132 -21.08 12.46 16.47
C ALA A 132 -20.58 11.00 16.60
N GLY A 133 -21.52 10.03 16.61
CA GLY A 133 -21.17 8.62 16.65
C GLY A 133 -20.43 8.15 15.40
N LEU A 134 -20.84 8.67 14.24
CA LEU A 134 -20.18 8.37 12.97
C LEU A 134 -18.73 8.90 12.94
N LEU A 135 -18.50 10.12 13.40
CA LEU A 135 -17.16 10.72 13.48
C LEU A 135 -16.25 9.93 14.43
N ILE A 136 -16.76 9.54 15.60
CA ILE A 136 -16.02 8.69 16.55
C ILE A 136 -15.65 7.35 15.90
N THR A 137 -16.61 6.71 15.25
CA THR A 137 -16.38 5.41 14.57
C THR A 137 -15.33 5.55 13.48
N ALA A 138 -15.39 6.60 12.65
CA ALA A 138 -14.39 6.87 11.62
C ALA A 138 -12.98 7.02 12.22
N VAL A 139 -12.83 7.78 13.31
CA VAL A 139 -11.53 7.95 13.99
C VAL A 139 -11.01 6.62 14.54
N VAL A 140 -11.86 5.81 15.15
CA VAL A 140 -11.47 4.52 15.73
C VAL A 140 -11.01 3.55 14.64
N PHE A 141 -11.76 3.43 13.54
CA PHE A 141 -11.37 2.55 12.43
C PHE A 141 -10.10 3.06 11.71
N ALA A 142 -10.00 4.35 11.44
CA ALA A 142 -8.80 4.92 10.81
C ALA A 142 -7.56 4.81 11.73
N GLY A 143 -7.75 4.97 13.04
CA GLY A 143 -6.69 4.74 14.02
C GLY A 143 -6.22 3.28 14.06
N ALA A 144 -7.12 2.32 13.93
CA ALA A 144 -6.76 0.92 13.83
C ALA A 144 -6.03 0.57 12.51
N GLU A 145 -6.44 1.19 11.40
CA GLU A 145 -5.73 1.07 10.12
C GLU A 145 -4.31 1.66 10.20
N TRP A 146 -4.16 2.80 10.87
CA TRP A 146 -2.85 3.39 11.15
C TRP A 146 -2.00 2.47 12.03
N LEU A 147 -2.56 1.94 13.12
CA LEU A 147 -1.88 0.97 13.98
C LEU A 147 -1.47 -0.28 13.20
N ARG A 148 -2.33 -0.82 12.34
CA ARG A 148 -2.04 -1.98 11.48
C ARG A 148 -0.87 -1.71 10.52
N GLY A 149 -0.72 -0.46 10.09
CA GLY A 149 0.42 -0.03 9.28
C GLY A 149 1.74 0.14 10.04
N HIS A 150 1.72 0.16 11.40
CA HIS A 150 2.90 0.47 12.22
C HIS A 150 3.23 -0.61 13.26
N LEU A 151 2.24 -1.36 13.77
CA LEU A 151 2.50 -2.39 14.77
C LEU A 151 3.20 -3.61 14.18
N LEU A 152 4.08 -4.22 14.96
CA LEU A 152 4.95 -5.31 14.57
C LEU A 152 5.89 -4.83 13.45
N THR A 153 5.65 -5.22 12.21
CA THR A 153 6.38 -4.68 11.06
C THR A 153 5.50 -3.81 10.17
N GLY A 154 4.22 -3.71 10.51
CA GLY A 154 3.21 -3.02 9.72
C GLY A 154 2.78 -3.79 8.46
N PHE A 155 1.50 -3.64 8.11
CA PHE A 155 0.96 -4.17 6.84
C PHE A 155 -0.17 -3.27 6.32
N PRO A 156 0.13 -2.09 5.74
CA PRO A 156 -0.87 -1.12 5.29
C PRO A 156 -1.46 -1.48 3.91
N TRP A 157 -1.72 -2.74 3.62
CA TRP A 157 -2.36 -3.17 2.39
C TRP A 157 -3.87 -2.99 2.47
N ASN A 158 -4.51 -2.55 1.37
CA ASN A 158 -5.96 -2.30 1.31
C ASN A 158 -6.49 -1.40 2.45
N VAL A 159 -5.80 -0.31 2.76
CA VAL A 159 -6.31 0.73 3.66
C VAL A 159 -7.53 1.39 3.02
N LEU A 160 -8.60 1.62 3.78
CA LEU A 160 -9.90 2.09 3.25
C LEU A 160 -9.77 3.39 2.42
N GLY A 161 -8.82 4.26 2.76
CA GLY A 161 -8.54 5.50 2.02
C GLY A 161 -8.24 5.31 0.54
N TYR A 162 -7.72 4.14 0.13
CA TYR A 162 -7.47 3.84 -1.28
C TYR A 162 -8.75 3.84 -2.15
N ALA A 163 -9.93 3.68 -1.56
CA ALA A 163 -11.19 3.82 -2.29
C ALA A 163 -11.41 5.24 -2.87
N LEU A 164 -10.78 6.27 -2.27
CA LEU A 164 -10.84 7.66 -2.73
C LEU A 164 -9.70 8.02 -3.71
N THR A 165 -8.90 7.06 -4.15
CA THR A 165 -7.76 7.31 -5.05
C THR A 165 -7.94 6.70 -6.44
N GLY A 166 -9.15 6.26 -6.78
CA GLY A 166 -9.46 5.59 -8.05
C GLY A 166 -9.43 6.51 -9.28
N SER A 167 -9.49 7.83 -9.10
CA SER A 167 -9.29 8.82 -10.18
C SER A 167 -8.09 9.70 -9.86
N ASP A 168 -7.42 10.21 -10.91
CA ASP A 168 -6.26 11.08 -10.73
C ASP A 168 -6.61 12.35 -9.95
N SER A 169 -7.80 12.93 -10.14
CA SER A 169 -8.26 14.08 -9.35
C SER A 169 -8.42 13.76 -7.87
N LEU A 170 -9.16 12.71 -7.52
CA LEU A 170 -9.38 12.36 -6.11
C LEU A 170 -8.08 11.94 -5.42
N MET A 171 -7.18 11.27 -6.15
CA MET A 171 -5.88 10.84 -5.66
C MET A 171 -5.03 12.00 -5.12
N GLN A 172 -5.16 13.23 -5.69
CA GLN A 172 -4.40 14.39 -5.21
C GLN A 172 -4.66 14.70 -3.73
N SER A 173 -5.83 14.32 -3.20
CA SER A 173 -6.15 14.50 -1.79
C SER A 173 -5.23 13.70 -0.85
N ALA A 174 -4.55 12.65 -1.35
CA ALA A 174 -3.52 11.95 -0.59
C ALA A 174 -2.33 12.87 -0.26
N GLY A 175 -1.99 13.80 -1.14
CA GLY A 175 -0.98 14.82 -0.86
C GLY A 175 -1.37 15.82 0.24
N LEU A 176 -2.67 15.94 0.57
CA LEU A 176 -3.13 16.81 1.68
C LEU A 176 -3.04 16.11 3.03
N VAL A 177 -3.55 14.88 3.14
CA VAL A 177 -3.82 14.24 4.44
C VAL A 177 -3.25 12.82 4.55
N GLY A 178 -2.62 12.32 3.49
CA GLY A 178 -2.14 10.95 3.40
C GLY A 178 -3.26 9.91 3.35
N ILE A 179 -2.89 8.65 3.13
CA ILE A 179 -3.86 7.57 2.97
C ILE A 179 -4.66 7.30 4.25
N TYR A 180 -4.07 7.51 5.43
CA TYR A 180 -4.78 7.35 6.71
C TYR A 180 -5.78 8.49 6.96
N GLY A 181 -5.44 9.73 6.57
CA GLY A 181 -6.39 10.85 6.58
C GLY A 181 -7.55 10.62 5.62
N LEU A 182 -7.28 10.07 4.43
CA LEU A 182 -8.33 9.67 3.49
C LEU A 182 -9.21 8.54 4.04
N THR A 183 -8.70 7.69 4.93
CA THR A 183 -9.51 6.65 5.59
C THR A 183 -10.61 7.26 6.47
N LEU A 184 -10.28 8.32 7.23
CA LEU A 184 -11.28 9.09 7.99
C LEU A 184 -12.38 9.62 7.07
N TRP A 185 -11.99 10.27 5.96
CA TRP A 185 -12.92 10.86 5.00
C TRP A 185 -13.77 9.78 4.33
N ALA A 186 -13.14 8.68 3.87
CA ALA A 186 -13.85 7.58 3.23
C ALA A 186 -14.94 6.98 4.13
N PHE A 187 -14.62 6.74 5.42
CA PHE A 187 -15.60 6.18 6.35
C PHE A 187 -16.82 7.09 6.48
N VAL A 188 -16.63 8.40 6.66
CA VAL A 188 -17.73 9.36 6.77
C VAL A 188 -18.47 9.51 5.45
N ILE A 189 -17.77 9.72 4.34
CA ILE A 189 -18.36 9.91 3.00
C ILE A 189 -19.30 8.74 2.66
N PHE A 190 -18.82 7.52 2.84
CA PHE A 190 -19.59 6.34 2.40
C PHE A 190 -20.63 5.86 3.41
N ALA A 191 -20.45 6.08 4.73
CA ALA A 191 -21.42 5.66 5.72
C ALA A 191 -22.52 6.71 5.98
N ALA A 192 -22.19 8.03 5.93
CA ALA A 192 -23.10 9.10 6.33
C ALA A 192 -24.47 9.08 5.63
N PRO A 193 -24.58 8.90 4.29
CA PRO A 193 -25.87 9.03 3.62
C PRO A 193 -26.94 8.10 4.19
N LEU A 194 -26.63 6.82 4.30
CA LEU A 194 -27.62 5.83 4.78
C LEU A 194 -27.77 5.85 6.30
N VAL A 195 -26.70 6.12 7.05
CA VAL A 195 -26.73 6.19 8.52
C VAL A 195 -27.58 7.39 8.96
N LEU A 196 -27.30 8.59 8.46
CA LEU A 196 -28.02 9.80 8.87
C LEU A 196 -29.48 9.78 8.38
N ALA A 197 -29.74 9.28 7.17
CA ALA A 197 -31.10 9.14 6.65
C ALA A 197 -31.94 8.12 7.45
N ALA A 198 -31.31 7.07 8.00
CA ALA A 198 -32.00 6.10 8.85
C ALA A 198 -32.28 6.63 10.27
N ASP A 199 -31.49 7.58 10.76
CA ASP A 199 -31.60 8.17 12.10
C ASP A 199 -32.48 9.44 12.13
N ALA A 200 -32.89 9.98 10.97
CA ALA A 200 -33.73 11.17 10.89
C ALA A 200 -35.10 10.98 11.51
N ASP A 201 -35.63 12.02 12.17
CA ASP A 201 -36.94 11.99 12.81
C ASP A 201 -38.07 11.74 11.80
N THR A 202 -39.09 10.97 12.24
CA THR A 202 -40.26 10.63 11.41
C THR A 202 -41.10 11.84 11.04
N ASN A 203 -40.99 12.93 11.81
CA ASN A 203 -41.77 14.16 11.63
C ASN A 203 -41.10 15.20 10.71
N ALA A 204 -39.81 15.01 10.38
CA ALA A 204 -39.18 15.83 9.36
C ALA A 204 -39.62 15.36 7.97
N SER A 205 -39.92 16.30 7.06
CA SER A 205 -40.14 15.92 5.66
C SER A 205 -38.95 15.05 5.20
N SER A 206 -39.19 13.98 4.49
CA SER A 206 -38.15 13.04 4.03
C SER A 206 -36.99 13.75 3.30
N LEU A 207 -37.27 14.89 2.65
CA LEU A 207 -36.28 15.74 1.99
C LEU A 207 -35.34 16.45 2.98
N ALA A 208 -35.86 17.01 4.07
CA ALA A 208 -35.07 17.75 5.06
C ALA A 208 -34.05 16.87 5.78
N ALA A 209 -34.33 15.58 5.91
CA ALA A 209 -33.39 14.59 6.46
C ALA A 209 -32.35 14.12 5.42
N LEU A 210 -32.74 14.06 4.15
CA LEU A 210 -31.89 13.55 3.08
C LEU A 210 -30.80 14.54 2.67
N ILE A 211 -31.11 15.87 2.68
CA ILE A 211 -30.15 16.92 2.28
C ILE A 211 -28.85 16.86 3.09
N PRO A 212 -28.85 16.90 4.44
CA PRO A 212 -27.60 16.86 5.20
C PRO A 212 -26.87 15.52 5.05
N ALA A 213 -27.61 14.41 4.88
CA ALA A 213 -27.03 13.09 4.66
C ALA A 213 -26.29 13.01 3.31
N LEU A 214 -26.89 13.52 2.24
CA LEU A 214 -26.24 13.59 0.93
C LEU A 214 -25.09 14.62 0.92
N ALA A 215 -25.26 15.76 1.56
CA ALA A 215 -24.22 16.80 1.66
C ALA A 215 -22.96 16.25 2.37
N ALA A 216 -23.10 15.42 3.39
CA ALA A 216 -21.98 14.80 4.10
C ALA A 216 -21.11 13.91 3.19
N ALA A 217 -21.67 13.38 2.09
CA ALA A 217 -20.90 12.63 1.10
C ALA A 217 -20.47 13.50 -0.09
N THR A 218 -21.40 14.26 -0.67
CA THR A 218 -21.16 14.95 -1.95
C THR A 218 -20.23 16.16 -1.79
N VAL A 219 -20.33 16.91 -0.69
CA VAL A 219 -19.50 18.11 -0.49
C VAL A 219 -18.01 17.74 -0.36
N PRO A 220 -17.59 16.81 0.51
CA PRO A 220 -16.18 16.42 0.59
C PRO A 220 -15.65 15.83 -0.73
N LEU A 221 -16.44 15.02 -1.43
CA LEU A 221 -16.04 14.46 -2.74
C LEU A 221 -15.87 15.55 -3.79
N ALA A 222 -16.80 16.50 -3.85
CA ALA A 222 -16.74 17.62 -4.79
C ALA A 222 -15.54 18.53 -4.50
N LEU A 223 -15.27 18.83 -3.24
CA LEU A 223 -14.11 19.63 -2.83
C LEU A 223 -12.79 18.90 -3.14
N ALA A 224 -12.71 17.60 -2.86
CA ALA A 224 -11.55 16.79 -3.19
C ALA A 224 -11.32 16.73 -4.71
N ALA A 225 -12.37 16.53 -5.49
CA ALA A 225 -12.29 16.50 -6.96
C ALA A 225 -11.89 17.89 -7.54
N ALA A 226 -12.47 18.97 -7.03
CA ALA A 226 -12.13 20.33 -7.45
C ALA A 226 -10.68 20.71 -7.10
N TYR A 227 -10.25 20.37 -5.87
CA TYR A 227 -8.85 20.53 -5.46
C TYR A 227 -7.91 19.76 -6.40
N GLY A 228 -8.19 18.48 -6.63
CA GLY A 228 -7.36 17.65 -7.49
C GLY A 228 -7.35 18.14 -8.94
N ALA A 229 -8.47 18.60 -9.47
CA ALA A 229 -8.53 19.21 -10.80
C ALA A 229 -7.65 20.47 -10.89
N ALA A 230 -7.67 21.32 -9.86
CA ALA A 230 -6.82 22.51 -9.80
C ALA A 230 -5.32 22.15 -9.74
N VAL A 231 -4.95 21.15 -8.91
CA VAL A 231 -3.57 20.64 -8.83
C VAL A 231 -3.11 20.10 -10.18
N LEU A 232 -3.92 19.28 -10.84
CA LEU A 232 -3.58 18.69 -12.15
C LEU A 232 -3.50 19.72 -13.27
N ALA A 233 -4.33 20.77 -13.21
CA ALA A 233 -4.28 21.88 -14.17
C ALA A 233 -3.00 22.73 -14.04
N SER A 234 -2.44 22.81 -12.82
CA SER A 234 -1.19 23.55 -12.54
C SER A 234 0.06 22.66 -12.70
N ALA A 235 -0.10 21.38 -13.01
CA ALA A 235 1.01 20.44 -13.14
C ALA A 235 1.97 20.86 -14.28
N SER A 236 3.26 20.87 -13.99
CA SER A 236 4.29 21.15 -14.97
C SER A 236 4.31 20.07 -16.06
N ARG A 237 4.50 20.49 -17.28
CA ARG A 237 4.66 19.57 -18.41
C ARG A 237 6.07 19.00 -18.42
N VAL A 238 6.20 17.76 -18.91
CA VAL A 238 7.50 17.17 -19.13
C VAL A 238 8.20 17.91 -20.27
N SER A 239 9.44 18.33 -20.07
CA SER A 239 10.24 18.98 -21.12
C SER A 239 10.57 17.99 -22.21
N SER A 240 10.66 18.46 -23.46
CA SER A 240 11.17 17.66 -24.59
C SER A 240 12.61 17.18 -24.38
N ASP A 241 13.40 17.98 -23.65
CA ASP A 241 14.83 17.75 -23.40
C ASP A 241 15.07 17.07 -22.04
N ALA A 242 14.01 16.60 -21.36
CA ALA A 242 14.15 15.89 -20.09
C ALA A 242 14.96 14.61 -20.28
N PRO A 243 15.87 14.30 -19.36
CA PRO A 243 16.61 13.05 -19.39
C PRO A 243 15.64 11.87 -19.35
N ARG A 244 15.96 10.81 -20.08
CA ARG A 244 15.11 9.61 -20.18
C ARG A 244 15.62 8.51 -19.25
N VAL A 245 14.74 7.65 -18.83
CA VAL A 245 15.08 6.42 -18.11
C VAL A 245 14.67 5.21 -18.91
N ARG A 246 15.57 4.26 -19.10
CA ARG A 246 15.26 2.94 -19.65
C ARG A 246 14.81 2.03 -18.53
N ILE A 247 13.58 1.56 -18.59
CA ILE A 247 13.02 0.58 -17.66
C ILE A 247 12.98 -0.76 -18.36
N VAL A 248 13.64 -1.76 -17.78
CA VAL A 248 13.75 -3.11 -18.35
C VAL A 248 12.86 -4.08 -17.59
N GLN A 249 11.97 -4.75 -18.30
CA GLN A 249 11.08 -5.80 -17.79
C GLN A 249 11.40 -7.12 -18.49
N PRO A 250 12.15 -8.04 -17.86
CA PRO A 250 12.58 -9.30 -18.49
C PRO A 250 11.48 -10.35 -18.49
N SER A 251 10.46 -10.21 -17.65
CA SER A 251 9.34 -11.15 -17.51
C SER A 251 9.77 -12.62 -17.25
N VAL A 252 10.77 -12.78 -16.37
CA VAL A 252 11.29 -14.10 -15.99
C VAL A 252 10.30 -14.79 -15.03
N PRO A 253 9.85 -16.03 -15.32
CA PRO A 253 8.99 -16.79 -14.44
C PRO A 253 9.65 -17.01 -13.06
N GLN A 254 8.89 -16.81 -11.97
CA GLN A 254 9.44 -16.90 -10.60
C GLN A 254 10.06 -18.26 -10.29
N ARG A 255 9.49 -19.35 -10.81
CA ARG A 255 10.00 -20.72 -10.61
C ARG A 255 11.37 -20.97 -11.26
N GLU A 256 11.70 -20.21 -12.33
CA GLU A 256 12.95 -20.38 -13.07
C GLU A 256 14.06 -19.46 -12.56
N LYS A 257 13.69 -18.36 -11.90
CA LYS A 257 14.58 -17.25 -11.58
C LYS A 257 15.84 -17.67 -10.82
N TRP A 258 15.74 -18.62 -9.92
CA TRP A 258 16.83 -19.05 -9.05
C TRP A 258 17.48 -20.37 -9.45
N LEU A 259 17.09 -20.93 -10.61
CA LEU A 259 17.69 -22.17 -11.12
C LEU A 259 19.14 -21.88 -11.57
N PRO A 260 20.16 -22.61 -11.05
CA PRO A 260 21.56 -22.37 -11.42
C PRO A 260 21.80 -22.43 -12.94
N ALA A 261 21.12 -23.36 -13.62
CA ALA A 261 21.22 -23.51 -15.08
C ALA A 261 20.69 -22.32 -15.88
N LYS A 262 19.83 -21.48 -15.26
CA LYS A 262 19.19 -20.32 -15.92
C LYS A 262 19.86 -18.99 -15.60
N GLN A 263 20.77 -18.92 -14.65
CA GLN A 263 21.39 -17.67 -14.20
C GLN A 263 22.06 -16.90 -15.35
N GLY A 264 22.86 -17.58 -16.15
CA GLY A 264 23.54 -16.94 -17.30
C GLY A 264 22.58 -16.53 -18.42
N GLU A 265 21.50 -17.28 -18.65
CA GLU A 265 20.45 -16.93 -19.62
C GLU A 265 19.68 -15.67 -19.17
N ILE A 266 19.27 -15.64 -17.91
CA ILE A 266 18.56 -14.51 -17.32
C ILE A 266 19.42 -13.24 -17.35
N PHE A 267 20.68 -13.34 -17.02
CA PHE A 267 21.60 -12.20 -17.06
C PHE A 267 21.79 -11.69 -18.51
N ARG A 268 22.02 -12.59 -19.48
CA ARG A 268 22.10 -12.21 -20.90
C ARG A 268 20.82 -11.55 -21.40
N LEU A 269 19.66 -12.05 -21.01
CA LEU A 269 18.37 -11.43 -21.34
C LEU A 269 18.31 -9.95 -20.91
N HIS A 270 18.76 -9.64 -19.70
CA HIS A 270 18.81 -8.24 -19.23
C HIS A 270 19.76 -7.38 -20.08
N LEU A 271 20.94 -7.91 -20.43
CA LEU A 271 21.90 -7.21 -21.29
C LEU A 271 21.31 -6.98 -22.70
N ASP A 272 20.67 -7.99 -23.28
CA ASP A 272 20.10 -7.93 -24.64
C ASP A 272 18.93 -6.97 -24.73
N LEU A 273 18.03 -6.97 -23.73
CA LEU A 273 16.94 -6.00 -23.64
C LEU A 273 17.49 -4.57 -23.48
N THR A 274 18.54 -4.42 -22.68
CA THR A 274 19.15 -3.11 -22.44
C THR A 274 19.82 -2.54 -23.69
N ARG A 275 20.43 -3.36 -24.55
CA ARG A 275 21.10 -2.94 -25.80
C ARG A 275 20.14 -2.42 -26.86
N ARG A 276 18.88 -2.76 -26.77
CA ARG A 276 17.90 -2.42 -27.81
C ARG A 276 17.11 -1.18 -27.43
N ASN A 277 16.70 -0.42 -28.43
CA ASN A 277 15.70 0.62 -28.27
C ASN A 277 14.28 0.01 -28.29
N VAL A 278 13.27 0.83 -28.06
CA VAL A 278 11.86 0.41 -28.06
C VAL A 278 11.42 -0.22 -29.41
N ALA A 279 12.10 0.12 -30.51
CA ALA A 279 11.88 -0.48 -31.82
C ALA A 279 12.64 -1.82 -32.05
N GLY A 280 13.41 -2.29 -31.04
CA GLY A 280 14.16 -3.55 -31.11
C GLY A 280 15.51 -3.45 -31.84
N GLN A 281 15.94 -2.26 -32.22
CA GLN A 281 17.22 -1.99 -32.87
C GLN A 281 18.30 -1.74 -31.82
N GLU A 282 19.58 -1.90 -32.19
CA GLU A 282 20.70 -1.47 -31.32
C GLU A 282 20.62 0.03 -31.02
N ASP A 283 20.95 0.39 -29.78
CA ASP A 283 20.80 1.74 -29.27
C ASP A 283 22.14 2.32 -28.79
N ASP A 284 22.40 3.57 -29.10
CA ASP A 284 23.55 4.34 -28.63
C ASP A 284 23.34 5.00 -27.24
N PHE A 285 22.20 4.73 -26.60
CA PHE A 285 21.74 5.30 -25.32
C PHE A 285 21.59 6.83 -25.33
N LYS A 286 21.46 7.44 -26.49
CA LYS A 286 21.32 8.89 -26.60
C LYS A 286 20.12 9.42 -25.83
N GLY A 287 20.38 10.31 -24.89
CA GLY A 287 19.35 10.90 -24.03
C GLY A 287 18.90 10.00 -22.88
N ILE A 288 19.40 8.77 -22.76
CA ILE A 288 19.18 7.91 -21.60
C ILE A 288 20.18 8.31 -20.50
N ALA A 289 19.66 8.74 -19.35
CA ALA A 289 20.49 9.10 -18.19
C ALA A 289 20.57 7.99 -17.13
N LEU A 290 19.56 7.12 -17.12
CA LEU A 290 19.40 6.06 -16.13
C LEU A 290 18.83 4.80 -16.80
N ILE A 291 19.35 3.64 -16.41
CA ILE A 291 18.78 2.33 -16.75
C ILE A 291 18.35 1.69 -15.43
N VAL A 292 17.16 1.08 -15.40
CA VAL A 292 16.67 0.43 -14.18
C VAL A 292 16.25 -1.00 -14.49
N TRP A 293 16.94 -1.94 -13.85
CA TRP A 293 16.60 -3.35 -13.81
C TRP A 293 15.78 -3.67 -12.56
N PRO A 294 14.93 -4.70 -12.61
CA PRO A 294 14.05 -5.02 -11.49
C PRO A 294 14.79 -5.61 -10.28
N GLU A 295 14.02 -5.91 -9.23
CA GLU A 295 14.49 -6.61 -8.03
C GLU A 295 15.06 -7.98 -8.40
N ALA A 296 16.20 -8.32 -7.79
CA ALA A 296 16.93 -9.57 -8.05
C ALA A 296 17.09 -9.87 -9.54
N ALA A 297 17.45 -8.86 -10.34
CA ALA A 297 17.67 -8.99 -11.77
C ALA A 297 18.82 -9.96 -12.09
N MET A 298 19.83 -9.95 -11.24
CA MET A 298 20.95 -10.89 -11.29
C MET A 298 20.73 -11.98 -10.24
N PRO A 299 20.35 -13.22 -10.63
CA PRO A 299 20.07 -14.32 -9.70
C PRO A 299 21.35 -14.99 -9.17
N PHE A 300 22.37 -14.18 -8.89
CA PHE A 300 23.64 -14.53 -8.28
C PHE A 300 24.12 -13.31 -7.46
N ARG A 301 25.30 -13.38 -6.89
CA ARG A 301 25.91 -12.27 -6.12
C ARG A 301 26.76 -11.38 -7.04
N PRO A 302 26.21 -10.31 -7.60
CA PRO A 302 26.88 -9.60 -8.68
C PRO A 302 28.26 -9.05 -8.31
N LEU A 303 28.46 -8.62 -7.06
CA LEU A 303 29.75 -8.08 -6.61
C LEU A 303 30.84 -9.16 -6.43
N GLU A 304 30.49 -10.44 -6.45
CA GLU A 304 31.41 -11.59 -6.40
C GLU A 304 31.72 -12.14 -7.82
N HIS A 305 31.12 -11.53 -8.89
CA HIS A 305 31.25 -11.96 -10.28
C HIS A 305 31.85 -10.85 -11.16
N PRO A 306 33.21 -10.70 -11.17
CA PRO A 306 33.87 -9.67 -11.97
C PRO A 306 33.52 -9.71 -13.47
N GLU A 307 33.28 -10.90 -14.01
CA GLU A 307 32.88 -11.12 -15.40
C GLU A 307 31.50 -10.50 -15.73
N ALA A 308 30.57 -10.55 -14.79
CA ALA A 308 29.26 -9.92 -14.95
C ALA A 308 29.37 -8.39 -14.88
N LEU A 309 30.18 -7.86 -13.95
CA LEU A 309 30.44 -6.43 -13.85
C LEU A 309 31.15 -5.90 -15.09
N GLN A 310 32.11 -6.66 -15.65
CA GLN A 310 32.78 -6.32 -16.91
C GLN A 310 31.82 -6.36 -18.10
N ALA A 311 30.88 -7.31 -18.14
CA ALA A 311 29.87 -7.35 -19.20
C ALA A 311 28.93 -6.13 -19.15
N ILE A 312 28.59 -5.63 -17.94
CA ILE A 312 27.85 -4.38 -17.74
C ILE A 312 28.70 -3.18 -18.15
N ALA A 313 29.99 -3.13 -17.77
CA ALA A 313 30.90 -2.07 -18.20
C ALA A 313 31.02 -2.00 -19.74
N ASN A 314 31.12 -3.14 -20.40
CA ASN A 314 31.19 -3.20 -21.87
C ASN A 314 29.86 -2.84 -22.56
N LEU A 315 28.74 -2.91 -21.83
CA LEU A 315 27.42 -2.50 -22.33
C LEU A 315 27.27 -0.99 -22.32
N LEU A 316 27.77 -0.33 -21.27
CA LEU A 316 27.54 1.10 -21.04
C LEU A 316 28.61 1.93 -21.77
N PRO A 317 28.24 2.95 -22.55
CA PRO A 317 29.22 3.81 -23.20
C PRO A 317 29.95 4.71 -22.20
N ASP A 318 31.13 5.19 -22.58
CA ASP A 318 31.86 6.22 -21.83
C ASP A 318 30.96 7.45 -21.63
N LYS A 319 30.85 7.93 -20.40
CA LYS A 319 29.91 8.99 -19.99
C LYS A 319 28.43 8.65 -20.27
N GLY A 320 28.11 7.36 -20.31
CA GLY A 320 26.75 6.84 -20.51
C GLY A 320 25.89 6.87 -19.25
N PRO A 321 24.70 6.24 -19.33
CA PRO A 321 23.78 6.13 -18.20
C PRO A 321 24.36 5.30 -17.06
N VAL A 322 23.88 5.54 -15.84
CA VAL A 322 24.11 4.65 -14.70
C VAL A 322 23.07 3.53 -14.72
N LEU A 323 23.47 2.31 -14.40
CA LEU A 323 22.57 1.17 -14.23
C LEU A 323 22.20 1.01 -12.74
N LEU A 324 20.93 1.14 -12.41
CA LEU A 324 20.36 0.70 -11.13
C LEU A 324 19.81 -0.73 -11.28
N SER A 325 20.32 -1.66 -10.50
CA SER A 325 19.92 -3.06 -10.58
C SER A 325 19.68 -3.66 -9.20
N GLY A 326 18.62 -4.45 -9.08
CA GLY A 326 18.44 -5.30 -7.92
C GLY A 326 19.43 -6.46 -7.93
N GLY A 327 20.04 -6.74 -6.79
CA GLY A 327 21.00 -7.82 -6.63
C GLY A 327 21.17 -8.29 -5.19
N LEU A 328 21.66 -9.49 -5.02
CA LEU A 328 21.97 -10.06 -3.73
C LEU A 328 23.37 -9.61 -3.28
N ARG A 329 23.50 -9.00 -2.11
CA ARG A 329 24.76 -8.62 -1.50
C ARG A 329 25.01 -9.43 -0.24
N VAL A 330 26.25 -9.90 -0.06
CA VAL A 330 26.65 -10.59 1.16
C VAL A 330 27.81 -9.84 1.80
N GLU A 331 27.74 -9.64 3.09
CA GLU A 331 28.76 -9.04 3.91
C GLU A 331 29.31 -10.06 4.89
N LYS A 332 30.61 -10.21 4.89
CA LYS A 332 31.34 -11.07 5.83
C LYS A 332 31.72 -10.24 7.04
N GLY A 333 31.33 -10.71 8.21
CA GLY A 333 31.65 -10.06 9.48
C GLY A 333 31.99 -11.12 10.54
N GLY A 334 32.02 -10.70 11.81
CA GLY A 334 32.41 -11.55 12.92
C GLY A 334 33.93 -11.67 13.07
N THR A 335 34.36 -12.63 13.91
CA THR A 335 35.79 -12.95 14.11
C THR A 335 36.18 -14.15 13.25
N PRO A 336 37.48 -14.40 13.03
CA PRO A 336 37.94 -15.60 12.32
C PRO A 336 37.40 -16.92 12.94
N GLU A 337 37.20 -16.94 14.27
CA GLU A 337 36.70 -18.09 15.04
C GLU A 337 35.18 -18.22 14.97
N ALA A 338 34.45 -17.12 14.71
CA ALA A 338 32.99 -17.06 14.61
C ALA A 338 32.57 -16.15 13.43
N PRO A 339 32.78 -16.58 12.18
CA PRO A 339 32.43 -15.79 11.01
C PRO A 339 30.93 -15.65 10.90
N THR A 340 30.45 -14.43 10.66
CA THR A 340 29.04 -14.13 10.38
C THR A 340 28.87 -13.73 8.93
N LEU A 341 27.79 -14.18 8.32
CA LEU A 341 27.39 -13.77 6.98
C LEU A 341 26.06 -13.04 7.07
N LYS A 342 26.02 -11.81 6.56
CA LYS A 342 24.78 -11.06 6.42
C LYS A 342 24.45 -10.93 4.94
N ALA A 343 23.28 -11.38 4.54
CA ALA A 343 22.78 -11.23 3.20
C ALA A 343 21.77 -10.07 3.13
N TYR A 344 21.86 -9.28 2.09
CA TYR A 344 20.99 -8.13 1.86
C TYR A 344 20.33 -8.23 0.49
N ASN A 345 19.06 -7.85 0.41
CA ASN A 345 18.39 -7.54 -0.83
C ASN A 345 18.73 -6.08 -1.18
N SER A 346 19.48 -5.85 -2.24
CA SER A 346 20.13 -4.55 -2.49
C SER A 346 19.75 -3.96 -3.85
N LEU A 347 19.73 -2.63 -3.91
CA LEU A 347 19.74 -1.84 -5.13
C LEU A 347 21.15 -1.32 -5.35
N LEU A 348 21.79 -1.73 -6.43
CA LEU A 348 23.17 -1.41 -6.80
C LEU A 348 23.15 -0.37 -7.92
N ALA A 349 23.89 0.72 -7.75
CA ALA A 349 24.17 1.67 -8.81
C ALA A 349 25.54 1.31 -9.44
N LEU A 350 25.52 0.82 -10.68
CA LEU A 350 26.71 0.38 -11.41
C LEU A 350 27.09 1.44 -12.46
N ASP A 351 28.34 1.87 -12.44
CA ASP A 351 28.89 2.81 -13.41
C ASP A 351 29.42 2.10 -14.68
N ASN A 352 29.85 2.87 -15.65
CA ASN A 352 30.44 2.39 -16.91
C ASN A 352 31.79 1.68 -16.75
N ALA A 353 32.36 1.66 -15.56
CA ALA A 353 33.53 0.85 -15.22
C ALA A 353 33.16 -0.45 -14.48
N GLY A 354 31.85 -0.75 -14.36
CA GLY A 354 31.35 -1.92 -13.62
C GLY A 354 31.50 -1.80 -12.10
N ARG A 355 31.75 -0.59 -11.57
CA ARG A 355 31.91 -0.38 -10.13
C ARG A 355 30.58 0.00 -9.50
N ALA A 356 30.36 -0.46 -8.28
CA ALA A 356 29.23 -0.02 -7.48
C ALA A 356 29.47 1.41 -6.95
N ALA A 357 28.91 2.41 -7.65
CA ALA A 357 29.00 3.81 -7.27
C ALA A 357 28.17 4.15 -6.02
N ALA A 358 27.05 3.44 -5.82
CA ALA A 358 26.22 3.55 -4.63
C ALA A 358 25.46 2.24 -4.38
N ILE A 359 25.11 1.97 -3.13
CA ILE A 359 24.39 0.77 -2.70
C ILE A 359 23.27 1.20 -1.73
N TYR A 360 22.08 0.64 -1.92
CA TYR A 360 20.99 0.72 -0.98
C TYR A 360 20.56 -0.70 -0.60
N ASP A 361 20.60 -1.03 0.68
CA ASP A 361 20.10 -2.30 1.20
C ASP A 361 18.67 -2.12 1.74
N LYS A 362 17.78 -3.04 1.40
CA LYS A 362 16.38 -3.02 1.82
C LYS A 362 16.25 -2.92 3.33
N ILE A 363 15.47 -1.93 3.78
CA ILE A 363 15.28 -1.65 5.20
C ILE A 363 14.07 -2.43 5.73
N HIS A 364 12.95 -2.38 5.00
CA HIS A 364 11.69 -2.97 5.42
C HIS A 364 11.50 -4.34 4.76
N LEU A 365 11.85 -5.39 5.50
CA LEU A 365 11.81 -6.77 5.03
C LEU A 365 10.40 -7.36 5.10
N VAL A 366 10.10 -8.29 4.19
CA VAL A 366 8.82 -9.02 4.15
C VAL A 366 8.82 -10.14 5.19
N PRO A 367 7.91 -10.09 6.20
CA PRO A 367 7.77 -11.18 7.16
C PRO A 367 7.40 -12.50 6.46
N PHE A 368 7.94 -13.61 6.92
CA PHE A 368 7.81 -14.96 6.37
C PHE A 368 8.36 -15.15 4.94
N GLY A 369 8.55 -14.07 4.21
CA GLY A 369 9.17 -14.10 2.88
C GLY A 369 10.69 -13.96 2.96
N GLU A 370 11.18 -12.91 3.60
CA GLU A 370 12.62 -12.57 3.66
C GLU A 370 13.24 -12.89 5.01
N TYR A 371 12.46 -12.97 6.08
CA TYR A 371 12.87 -13.41 7.41
C TYR A 371 11.69 -14.07 8.13
N LEU A 372 11.96 -14.85 9.19
CA LEU A 372 10.93 -15.39 10.06
C LEU A 372 10.81 -14.53 11.34
N PRO A 373 9.62 -14.03 11.68
CA PRO A 373 9.39 -13.53 13.04
C PRO A 373 9.68 -14.67 14.04
N PHE A 374 10.35 -14.35 15.16
CA PHE A 374 10.77 -15.38 16.13
C PHE A 374 11.57 -16.52 15.50
N GLN A 375 12.48 -16.20 14.60
CA GLN A 375 13.21 -17.14 13.74
C GLN A 375 13.74 -18.40 14.45
N PRO A 376 14.40 -18.33 15.64
CA PRO A 376 14.90 -19.54 16.30
C PRO A 376 13.79 -20.55 16.66
N VAL A 377 12.61 -20.04 17.02
CA VAL A 377 11.46 -20.87 17.41
C VAL A 377 10.82 -21.53 16.19
N LEU A 378 10.61 -20.76 15.12
CA LEU A 378 9.96 -21.27 13.92
C LEU A 378 10.87 -22.20 13.14
N GLU A 379 12.17 -21.94 13.08
CA GLU A 379 13.16 -22.88 12.49
C GLU A 379 13.26 -24.17 13.29
N ALA A 380 13.16 -24.13 14.63
CA ALA A 380 13.20 -25.34 15.46
C ALA A 380 12.04 -26.30 15.19
N ILE A 381 10.89 -25.80 14.72
CA ILE A 381 9.74 -26.62 14.31
C ILE A 381 9.73 -26.93 12.80
N GLY A 382 10.83 -26.61 12.08
CA GLY A 382 11.01 -26.95 10.67
C GLY A 382 10.42 -25.94 9.67
N LEU A 383 9.93 -24.79 10.13
CA LEU A 383 9.47 -23.73 9.22
C LEU A 383 10.68 -22.95 8.67
N GLN A 384 10.59 -22.61 7.38
CA GLN A 384 11.58 -21.79 6.69
C GLN A 384 10.87 -20.65 5.96
N GLN A 385 11.56 -19.51 5.79
CA GLN A 385 11.07 -18.42 4.95
C GLN A 385 11.04 -18.83 3.47
N LEU A 386 10.15 -18.21 2.70
CA LEU A 386 9.94 -18.53 1.28
C LEU A 386 11.21 -18.38 0.42
N THR A 387 12.11 -17.47 0.81
CA THR A 387 13.40 -17.26 0.11
C THR A 387 14.45 -18.34 0.40
N LYS A 388 14.18 -19.26 1.33
CA LYS A 388 15.10 -20.36 1.75
C LYS A 388 16.50 -19.91 2.17
N LEU A 389 16.74 -18.64 2.38
CA LEU A 389 18.01 -18.13 2.84
C LEU A 389 18.13 -18.39 4.34
N ARG A 390 18.95 -19.35 4.74
CA ARG A 390 19.14 -19.66 6.16
C ARG A 390 19.58 -18.43 6.94
N GLY A 391 18.87 -18.09 8.01
CA GLY A 391 19.06 -16.88 8.78
C GLY A 391 18.32 -15.66 8.26
N GLY A 392 17.68 -15.73 7.07
CA GLY A 392 16.97 -14.63 6.44
C GLY A 392 17.86 -13.51 5.92
N PHE A 393 17.25 -12.47 5.36
CA PHE A 393 17.93 -11.23 5.00
C PHE A 393 18.15 -10.34 6.22
N ALA A 394 19.23 -9.57 6.19
CA ALA A 394 19.47 -8.48 7.12
C ALA A 394 18.84 -7.19 6.60
N ALA A 395 18.30 -6.37 7.49
CA ALA A 395 17.82 -5.03 7.16
C ALA A 395 18.99 -4.07 6.95
N GLY A 396 18.85 -3.18 5.96
CA GLY A 396 19.78 -2.10 5.70
C GLY A 396 19.76 -1.02 6.79
N PRO A 397 20.68 -0.05 6.72
CA PRO A 397 20.78 1.04 7.69
C PRO A 397 19.60 2.01 7.58
N SER A 398 19.10 2.50 8.74
CA SER A 398 18.11 3.56 8.83
C SER A 398 18.76 4.82 9.45
N PRO A 399 18.45 6.03 8.99
CA PRO A 399 17.46 6.38 7.96
C PRO A 399 17.90 5.97 6.55
N ARG A 400 16.89 5.86 5.63
CA ARG A 400 17.09 5.50 4.22
C ARG A 400 18.05 6.48 3.54
N PRO A 401 19.19 6.00 3.01
CA PRO A 401 20.14 6.86 2.29
C PRO A 401 19.60 7.25 0.92
N LEU A 402 20.01 8.44 0.45
CA LEU A 402 19.80 8.86 -0.92
C LEU A 402 20.96 8.42 -1.80
N LEU A 403 20.65 7.90 -2.99
CA LEU A 403 21.66 7.61 -4.01
C LEU A 403 21.97 8.89 -4.78
N LYS A 404 23.21 9.37 -4.69
CA LYS A 404 23.70 10.55 -5.39
C LYS A 404 24.52 10.10 -6.58
N LEU A 405 23.97 10.26 -7.78
CA LEU A 405 24.55 9.80 -9.03
C LEU A 405 24.83 10.98 -9.95
N PRO A 406 25.92 10.94 -10.74
CA PRO A 406 26.28 12.03 -11.64
C PRO A 406 25.16 12.36 -12.64
N GLY A 407 24.85 13.64 -12.79
CA GLY A 407 23.85 14.11 -13.77
C GLY A 407 22.38 13.81 -13.42
N LEU A 408 22.12 13.21 -12.27
CA LEU A 408 20.78 12.88 -11.80
C LEU A 408 20.46 13.59 -10.48
N PRO A 409 19.19 13.91 -10.21
CA PRO A 409 18.79 14.37 -8.89
C PRO A 409 19.02 13.25 -7.85
N PRO A 410 19.11 13.58 -6.55
CA PRO A 410 19.19 12.56 -5.51
C PRO A 410 18.01 11.59 -5.62
N ILE A 411 18.29 10.29 -5.58
CA ILE A 411 17.30 9.23 -5.77
C ILE A 411 17.03 8.54 -4.43
N VAL A 412 15.76 8.32 -4.12
CA VAL A 412 15.37 7.41 -3.06
C VAL A 412 15.02 6.04 -3.65
N GLY A 413 15.71 4.99 -3.17
CA GLY A 413 15.46 3.61 -3.57
C GLY A 413 14.38 2.96 -2.71
N LEU A 414 13.48 2.22 -3.33
CA LEU A 414 12.48 1.36 -2.68
C LEU A 414 12.56 -0.04 -3.30
N ILE A 415 12.67 -1.06 -2.48
CA ILE A 415 12.69 -2.44 -2.96
C ILE A 415 11.35 -3.10 -2.62
N CYS A 416 10.55 -3.39 -3.66
CA CYS A 416 9.31 -4.16 -3.62
C CYS A 416 8.32 -3.63 -2.55
N TYR A 417 8.11 -4.41 -1.50
CA TYR A 417 7.21 -4.17 -0.36
C TYR A 417 7.35 -2.78 0.28
N GLU A 418 8.52 -2.14 0.20
CA GLU A 418 8.75 -0.82 0.80
C GLU A 418 7.86 0.28 0.24
N ALA A 419 7.36 0.12 -1.00
CA ALA A 419 6.46 1.09 -1.63
C ALA A 419 5.06 1.16 -0.99
N ILE A 420 4.69 0.18 -0.15
CA ILE A 420 3.35 0.19 0.46
C ILE A 420 3.24 1.10 1.69
N PHE A 421 4.37 1.48 2.31
CA PHE A 421 4.40 2.19 3.58
C PHE A 421 4.28 3.71 3.40
N PRO A 422 3.17 4.33 3.84
CA PRO A 422 3.05 5.78 3.93
C PRO A 422 4.10 6.35 4.88
N SER A 423 4.53 7.60 4.66
CA SER A 423 5.54 8.32 5.49
C SER A 423 6.93 7.66 5.60
N ALA A 424 7.16 6.53 4.92
CA ALA A 424 8.42 5.80 4.99
C ALA A 424 9.27 5.90 3.71
N VAL A 425 8.83 6.67 2.71
CA VAL A 425 9.53 6.83 1.43
C VAL A 425 10.73 7.74 1.61
N VAL A 426 10.51 8.98 2.04
CA VAL A 426 11.57 9.96 2.28
C VAL A 426 11.87 10.02 3.78
N GLN A 427 13.11 9.72 4.15
CA GLN A 427 13.59 9.76 5.53
C GLN A 427 14.76 10.73 5.61
N GLY A 428 14.70 11.68 6.54
CA GLY A 428 15.72 12.70 6.70
C GLY A 428 15.33 14.07 6.12
N THR A 429 16.28 15.01 6.11
CA THR A 429 16.05 16.42 5.76
C THR A 429 16.28 16.74 4.29
N GLU A 430 17.12 15.97 3.61
CA GLU A 430 17.40 16.14 2.19
C GLU A 430 16.27 15.51 1.37
N ARG A 431 15.71 16.30 0.44
CA ARG A 431 14.61 15.85 -0.40
C ARG A 431 15.15 15.23 -1.70
N PRO A 432 14.71 14.01 -2.07
CA PRO A 432 15.05 13.43 -3.38
C PRO A 432 14.29 14.14 -4.52
N GLY A 433 14.78 13.94 -5.74
CA GLY A 433 14.09 14.37 -6.95
C GLY A 433 13.44 13.22 -7.74
N LEU A 434 13.71 11.97 -7.34
CA LEU A 434 13.19 10.78 -8.02
C LEU A 434 13.03 9.62 -7.02
N ILE A 435 11.93 8.91 -7.11
CA ILE A 435 11.73 7.62 -6.46
C ILE A 435 12.04 6.52 -7.47
N VAL A 436 12.86 5.54 -7.10
CA VAL A 436 13.06 4.32 -7.90
C VAL A 436 12.58 3.12 -7.09
N ASN A 437 11.51 2.49 -7.56
CA ASN A 437 10.95 1.28 -6.98
C ASN A 437 11.28 0.09 -7.89
N ILE A 438 12.17 -0.79 -7.45
CA ILE A 438 12.42 -2.07 -8.09
C ILE A 438 11.60 -3.15 -7.41
N THR A 439 11.01 -4.08 -8.17
CA THR A 439 10.12 -5.09 -7.61
C THR A 439 10.13 -6.40 -8.36
N ASN A 440 9.70 -7.45 -7.67
CA ASN A 440 9.44 -8.75 -8.25
C ASN A 440 8.05 -9.24 -7.83
N ASP A 441 7.03 -8.79 -8.57
CA ASP A 441 5.64 -9.17 -8.30
C ASP A 441 5.29 -10.60 -8.72
N GLY A 442 6.27 -11.39 -9.17
CA GLY A 442 6.12 -12.81 -9.50
C GLY A 442 5.60 -13.68 -8.36
N TRP A 443 5.77 -13.20 -7.13
CA TRP A 443 5.20 -13.82 -5.93
C TRP A 443 3.68 -13.68 -5.82
N PHE A 444 3.08 -12.74 -6.55
CA PHE A 444 1.65 -12.42 -6.44
C PHE A 444 0.81 -13.01 -7.58
N GLY A 445 1.44 -13.70 -8.53
CA GLY A 445 0.77 -14.29 -9.69
C GLY A 445 0.03 -13.26 -10.56
N ASN A 446 -0.81 -13.75 -11.48
CA ASN A 446 -1.68 -12.89 -12.28
C ASN A 446 -3.00 -12.58 -11.55
N THR A 447 -2.91 -11.94 -10.41
CA THR A 447 -4.03 -11.63 -9.51
C THR A 447 -4.24 -10.12 -9.37
N THR A 448 -4.99 -9.71 -8.33
CA THR A 448 -5.12 -8.29 -7.96
C THR A 448 -3.87 -7.73 -7.31
N GLY A 449 -2.99 -8.57 -6.74
CA GLY A 449 -1.80 -8.16 -5.99
C GLY A 449 -0.88 -7.18 -6.74
N PRO A 450 -0.37 -7.51 -7.93
CA PRO A 450 0.49 -6.61 -8.70
C PRO A 450 -0.16 -5.26 -9.03
N ARG A 451 -1.46 -5.25 -9.31
CA ARG A 451 -2.23 -4.04 -9.64
C ARG A 451 -2.45 -3.16 -8.40
N GLN A 452 -2.72 -3.77 -7.26
CA GLN A 452 -2.82 -3.08 -5.97
C GLN A 452 -1.45 -2.49 -5.58
N HIS A 453 -0.37 -3.24 -5.76
CA HIS A 453 0.98 -2.80 -5.46
C HIS A 453 1.42 -1.60 -6.32
N LEU A 454 1.15 -1.64 -7.64
CA LEU A 454 1.36 -0.48 -8.52
C LEU A 454 0.56 0.73 -8.04
N HIS A 455 -0.73 0.53 -7.70
CA HIS A 455 -1.58 1.63 -7.27
C HIS A 455 -1.08 2.28 -5.97
N GLN A 456 -0.59 1.48 -5.03
CA GLN A 456 0.03 1.99 -3.81
C GLN A 456 1.27 2.83 -4.12
N ALA A 457 2.14 2.38 -5.04
CA ALA A 457 3.29 3.14 -5.50
C ALA A 457 2.89 4.49 -6.15
N ARG A 458 1.79 4.51 -6.94
CA ARG A 458 1.22 5.76 -7.50
C ARG A 458 0.81 6.74 -6.40
N VAL A 459 0.16 6.26 -5.36
CA VAL A 459 -0.24 7.10 -4.22
C VAL A 459 0.99 7.64 -3.48
N ARG A 460 2.06 6.85 -3.34
CA ARG A 460 3.35 7.35 -2.77
C ARG A 460 3.92 8.50 -3.59
N ALA A 461 3.87 8.43 -4.92
CA ALA A 461 4.31 9.53 -5.77
C ALA A 461 3.54 10.82 -5.47
N VAL A 462 2.22 10.74 -5.28
CA VAL A 462 1.37 11.90 -4.93
C VAL A 462 1.64 12.41 -3.52
N GLU A 463 1.76 11.52 -2.54
CA GLU A 463 2.02 11.89 -1.15
C GLU A 463 3.34 12.63 -1.00
N GLU A 464 4.35 12.23 -1.78
CA GLU A 464 5.66 12.85 -1.79
C GLU A 464 5.77 14.00 -2.80
N GLY A 465 4.89 14.10 -3.80
CA GLY A 465 5.03 15.04 -4.91
C GLY A 465 6.30 14.77 -5.74
N LEU A 466 6.64 13.51 -5.94
CA LEU A 466 7.85 13.06 -6.62
C LEU A 466 7.51 12.12 -7.79
N PRO A 467 8.20 12.22 -8.93
CA PRO A 467 8.11 11.21 -9.97
C PRO A 467 8.65 9.86 -9.47
N LEU A 468 8.09 8.76 -10.00
CA LEU A 468 8.45 7.41 -9.61
C LEU A 468 8.70 6.53 -10.82
N VAL A 469 9.88 5.94 -10.87
CA VAL A 469 10.26 4.84 -11.77
C VAL A 469 9.96 3.53 -11.07
N ARG A 470 9.14 2.68 -11.69
CA ARG A 470 8.91 1.32 -11.22
C ARG A 470 9.42 0.33 -12.26
N ALA A 471 10.42 -0.47 -11.88
CA ALA A 471 10.93 -1.58 -12.68
C ALA A 471 10.51 -2.90 -12.02
N ALA A 472 9.68 -3.65 -12.71
CA ALA A 472 9.18 -4.94 -12.26
C ALA A 472 9.78 -6.09 -13.07
N ASN A 473 9.97 -7.26 -12.46
CA ASN A 473 10.41 -8.45 -13.20
C ASN A 473 9.32 -8.88 -14.18
N ASN A 474 8.20 -9.38 -13.68
CA ASN A 474 7.01 -9.78 -14.46
C ASN A 474 5.73 -9.10 -13.97
N GLY A 475 5.87 -8.10 -13.11
CA GLY A 475 4.80 -7.21 -12.68
C GLY A 475 4.48 -6.15 -13.73
N ILE A 476 4.04 -4.99 -13.27
CA ILE A 476 3.76 -3.82 -14.12
C ILE A 476 4.88 -2.81 -13.91
N SER A 477 5.71 -2.60 -14.92
CA SER A 477 6.70 -1.52 -14.93
C SER A 477 6.05 -0.23 -15.38
N ALA A 478 6.44 0.92 -14.80
CA ALA A 478 5.85 2.21 -15.14
C ALA A 478 6.78 3.38 -14.81
N MET A 479 6.63 4.46 -15.60
CA MET A 479 6.99 5.82 -15.21
C MET A 479 5.73 6.51 -14.73
N ILE A 480 5.78 7.04 -13.52
CA ILE A 480 4.69 7.73 -12.85
C ILE A 480 5.16 9.16 -12.54
N ASP A 481 4.34 10.15 -12.85
CA ASP A 481 4.67 11.54 -12.51
C ASP A 481 4.39 11.85 -11.04
N ALA A 482 4.78 13.05 -10.61
CA ALA A 482 4.61 13.53 -9.24
C ALA A 482 3.12 13.68 -8.81
N HIS A 483 2.19 13.52 -9.73
CA HIS A 483 0.74 13.55 -9.53
C HIS A 483 0.10 12.16 -9.64
N GLY A 484 0.90 11.08 -9.69
CA GLY A 484 0.42 9.71 -9.76
C GLY A 484 -0.08 9.26 -11.15
N ARG A 485 0.07 10.09 -12.21
CA ARG A 485 -0.32 9.72 -13.56
C ARG A 485 0.72 8.80 -14.18
N ILE A 486 0.28 7.73 -14.83
CA ILE A 486 1.15 6.81 -15.56
C ILE A 486 1.50 7.45 -16.90
N ILE A 487 2.78 7.75 -17.11
CA ILE A 487 3.31 8.34 -18.36
C ILE A 487 3.59 7.27 -19.41
N ALA A 488 4.13 6.14 -18.97
CA ALA A 488 4.38 4.96 -19.79
C ALA A 488 4.38 3.71 -18.91
N SER A 489 3.98 2.57 -19.46
CA SER A 489 3.98 1.31 -18.73
C SER A 489 4.18 0.11 -19.63
N LEU A 490 4.65 -1.00 -19.04
CA LEU A 490 4.59 -2.35 -19.58
C LEU A 490 3.62 -3.17 -18.74
N ASP A 491 2.75 -3.89 -19.40
CA ASP A 491 1.75 -4.72 -18.72
C ASP A 491 2.37 -5.94 -18.02
N LEU A 492 1.58 -6.53 -17.12
CA LEU A 492 1.91 -7.74 -16.39
C LEU A 492 2.31 -8.87 -17.36
N ASN A 493 3.42 -9.55 -17.07
CA ASN A 493 3.97 -10.66 -17.85
C ASN A 493 4.38 -10.31 -19.30
N VAL A 494 4.53 -9.04 -19.62
CA VAL A 494 5.08 -8.59 -20.90
C VAL A 494 6.59 -8.42 -20.78
N GLN A 495 7.35 -9.00 -21.69
CA GLN A 495 8.80 -8.76 -21.82
C GLN A 495 9.03 -7.53 -22.70
N GLY A 496 9.88 -6.59 -22.24
CA GLY A 496 10.21 -5.41 -23.04
C GLY A 496 10.94 -4.33 -22.28
N ILE A 497 11.03 -3.18 -22.93
CA ILE A 497 11.61 -1.95 -22.36
C ILE A 497 10.69 -0.77 -22.67
N ILE A 498 10.79 0.27 -21.86
CA ILE A 498 10.25 1.60 -22.12
C ILE A 498 11.29 2.66 -21.79
N ASP A 499 11.32 3.74 -22.58
CA ASP A 499 12.26 4.84 -22.46
C ASP A 499 11.53 6.18 -22.24
N PRO A 500 10.74 6.35 -21.17
CA PRO A 500 10.04 7.59 -20.88
C PRO A 500 10.99 8.70 -20.41
N PRO A 501 10.66 9.97 -20.66
CA PRO A 501 11.33 11.09 -20.03
C PRO A 501 11.04 11.11 -18.52
N ILE A 502 11.99 11.59 -17.70
CA ILE A 502 11.80 11.77 -16.25
C ILE A 502 10.94 13.03 -16.04
N PRO A 503 9.74 12.90 -15.44
CA PRO A 503 8.88 14.05 -15.17
C PRO A 503 9.48 14.97 -14.09
N PRO A 504 9.11 16.25 -14.07
CA PRO A 504 9.53 17.16 -13.02
C PRO A 504 8.89 16.82 -11.67
N VAL A 505 9.53 17.22 -10.59
CA VAL A 505 8.97 17.17 -9.25
C VAL A 505 7.83 18.18 -9.11
N ALA A 506 6.84 17.89 -8.28
CA ALA A 506 5.83 18.83 -7.88
C ALA A 506 6.29 19.70 -6.69
N VAL A 507 5.58 20.79 -6.43
CA VAL A 507 5.70 21.48 -5.15
C VAL A 507 5.40 20.50 -4.04
N PRO A 508 6.28 20.36 -3.01
CA PRO A 508 6.05 19.40 -1.94
C PRO A 508 4.68 19.57 -1.30
N PRO A 509 3.80 18.55 -1.39
CA PRO A 509 2.47 18.66 -0.81
C PRO A 509 2.53 18.70 0.72
N PRO A 510 1.46 19.10 1.41
CA PRO A 510 1.42 19.11 2.87
C PRO A 510 1.86 17.79 3.50
N TYR A 511 1.40 16.65 2.97
CA TYR A 511 1.75 15.35 3.52
C TYR A 511 3.26 15.05 3.45
N ALA A 512 3.95 15.44 2.38
CA ALA A 512 5.40 15.30 2.27
C ALA A 512 6.20 16.08 3.33
N ARG A 513 5.57 17.09 3.97
CA ARG A 513 6.21 17.93 5.00
C ARG A 513 5.90 17.46 6.41
N TRP A 514 4.67 17.00 6.66
CA TRP A 514 4.16 16.71 8.00
C TRP A 514 3.78 15.24 8.22
N GLY A 515 3.80 14.43 7.16
CA GLY A 515 3.50 13.00 7.26
C GLY A 515 2.20 12.72 8.02
N ASP A 516 2.22 11.71 8.86
CA ASP A 516 1.06 11.26 9.64
C ASP A 516 0.60 12.24 10.73
N ALA A 517 1.35 13.32 11.00
CA ALA A 517 0.84 14.39 11.86
C ALA A 517 -0.45 15.01 11.31
N LEU A 518 -0.63 15.02 9.97
CA LEU A 518 -1.87 15.47 9.34
C LEU A 518 -3.04 14.51 9.59
N PHE A 519 -2.79 13.21 9.63
CA PHE A 519 -3.78 12.23 10.05
C PHE A 519 -4.21 12.49 11.52
N LEU A 520 -3.25 12.67 12.44
CA LEU A 520 -3.54 12.95 13.85
C LEU A 520 -4.31 14.26 14.03
N LEU A 521 -3.96 15.30 13.27
CA LEU A 521 -4.70 16.58 13.27
C LEU A 521 -6.15 16.36 12.80
N ASN A 522 -6.37 15.68 11.68
CA ASN A 522 -7.72 15.39 11.17
C ASN A 522 -8.53 14.56 12.18
N ALA A 523 -7.94 13.53 12.77
CA ALA A 523 -8.59 12.71 13.79
C ALA A 523 -8.99 13.55 15.01
N SER A 524 -8.13 14.47 15.45
CA SER A 524 -8.42 15.39 16.54
C SER A 524 -9.57 16.34 16.21
N LEU A 525 -9.59 16.90 14.99
CA LEU A 525 -10.70 17.76 14.53
C LEU A 525 -12.03 16.99 14.49
N PHE A 526 -12.02 15.73 14.07
CA PHE A 526 -13.22 14.88 14.07
C PHE A 526 -13.73 14.61 15.49
N LEU A 527 -12.83 14.35 16.45
CA LEU A 527 -13.19 14.16 17.85
C LEU A 527 -13.73 15.44 18.51
N ILE A 528 -13.11 16.60 18.21
CA ILE A 528 -13.62 17.91 18.67
C ILE A 528 -15.00 18.16 18.09
N GLY A 529 -15.19 17.93 16.78
CA GLY A 529 -16.50 18.03 16.13
C GLY A 529 -17.55 17.12 16.76
N ALA A 530 -17.20 15.87 17.04
CA ALA A 530 -18.09 14.94 17.75
C ALA A 530 -18.43 15.42 19.16
N GLY A 531 -17.49 15.99 19.91
CA GLY A 531 -17.69 16.58 21.22
C GLY A 531 -18.68 17.76 21.19
N LEU A 532 -18.47 18.70 20.27
CA LEU A 532 -19.35 19.87 20.09
C LEU A 532 -20.78 19.49 19.68
N LEU A 533 -20.93 18.49 18.81
CA LEU A 533 -22.24 17.95 18.42
C LEU A 533 -22.94 17.23 19.56
N GLY A 534 -22.18 16.52 20.43
CA GLY A 534 -22.71 15.84 21.60
C GLY A 534 -23.15 16.79 22.71
N TRP A 535 -22.49 17.94 22.88
CA TRP A 535 -22.82 18.94 23.91
C TRP A 535 -24.16 19.65 23.64
N ARG A 536 -24.51 19.88 22.39
CA ARG A 536 -25.74 20.61 22.00
C ARG A 536 -27.05 19.86 22.22
N ARG A 537 -27.03 18.58 22.63
CA ARG A 537 -28.24 17.83 22.95
C ARG A 537 -28.57 17.94 24.44
N PRO A 538 -29.77 18.44 24.83
CA PRO A 538 -30.16 18.45 26.23
C PRO A 538 -30.13 17.00 26.77
N ARG A 539 -29.53 16.81 27.96
CA ARG A 539 -29.64 15.55 28.69
C ARG A 539 -31.14 15.25 28.87
N PRO A 540 -31.65 14.03 28.56
CA PRO A 540 -32.98 13.70 28.94
C PRO A 540 -33.11 13.90 30.44
N GLU A 541 -33.98 14.79 30.87
CA GLU A 541 -34.34 14.96 32.28
C GLU A 541 -34.68 13.59 32.82
N ALA A 542 -33.95 13.14 33.84
CA ALA A 542 -34.39 12.00 34.63
C ALA A 542 -35.72 12.40 35.24
N LYS A 543 -36.84 11.92 34.65
CA LYS A 543 -38.14 12.00 35.30
C LYS A 543 -37.97 11.30 36.64
N ALA A 544 -37.77 12.10 37.69
CA ALA A 544 -37.92 11.67 39.04
C ALA A 544 -39.38 11.20 39.20
N SER A 545 -39.60 9.89 39.16
CA SER A 545 -40.84 9.28 39.64
C SER A 545 -40.86 9.42 41.13
N LEU A 546 -41.31 10.58 41.62
CA LEU A 546 -41.92 10.73 42.93
C LEU A 546 -43.41 10.39 42.76
N GLY A 547 -43.77 9.24 43.27
CA GLY A 547 -45.14 8.77 43.36
C GLY A 547 -45.15 7.39 43.98
#